data_38deec46d3732553ee5ac7a10f6fc54c
#
_entry.id   38deec46d3732553ee5ac7a10f6fc54c
#
_cell.length_a   1.000
_cell.length_b   1.000
_cell.length_c   1.000
_cell.angle_alpha   90.00
_cell.angle_beta   90.00
_cell.angle_gamma   90.00
#
_symmetry.space_group_name_H-M   'P 1'
#
loop_
_entity.id
_entity.type
_entity.pdbx_description
1 polymer ?
#
loop_
_entity_poly.entity_id
_entity_poly.type
_entity_poly.pdbx_seq_one_letter_code
_entity_poly.pdbx_strand_id
1 'polypeptide(L)'
;MNSNLNIQLQEAYKKANSIEERLAPDTMLKLYAYYKQATQGDTTLSSDSETDLRNGFKFNAWVQLKGMSVEEAKIAYINLVKNL
;
A
#
# COMPACT_ATOMS: atom_id res chain seq x y z
N MET A 1 -18.75 -1.09 -11.46
CA MET A 1 -17.44 -0.90 -12.03
C MET A 1 -16.37 -1.03 -10.98
N ASN A 2 -16.50 -0.27 -9.89
CA ASN A 2 -15.47 -0.35 -8.88
C ASN A 2 -15.42 -1.69 -8.16
N SER A 3 -16.51 -2.45 -8.23
CA SER A 3 -16.52 -3.75 -7.55
C SER A 3 -15.48 -4.69 -8.13
N ASN A 4 -15.27 -4.64 -9.45
CA ASN A 4 -14.27 -5.49 -10.07
C ASN A 4 -12.87 -5.12 -9.59
N LEU A 5 -12.59 -3.83 -9.52
CA LEU A 5 -11.29 -3.36 -9.05
C LEU A 5 -11.08 -3.74 -7.59
N ASN A 6 -12.12 -3.67 -6.79
CA ASN A 6 -12.02 -4.06 -5.38
C ASN A 6 -11.73 -5.54 -5.23
N ILE A 7 -12.34 -6.37 -6.05
CA ILE A 7 -12.08 -7.80 -6.02
C ILE A 7 -10.63 -8.08 -6.40
N GLN A 8 -10.13 -7.40 -7.44
CA GLN A 8 -8.76 -7.57 -7.84
C GLN A 8 -7.78 -7.13 -6.74
N LEU A 9 -8.14 -6.06 -6.04
CA LEU A 9 -7.31 -5.59 -4.94
C LEU A 9 -7.23 -6.63 -3.83
N GLN A 10 -8.36 -7.22 -3.48
CA GLN A 10 -8.38 -8.24 -2.43
C GLN A 10 -7.56 -9.46 -2.81
N GLU A 11 -7.66 -9.87 -4.07
CA GLU A 11 -6.89 -11.01 -4.54
C GLU A 11 -5.39 -10.70 -4.53
N ALA A 12 -5.03 -9.49 -4.93
CA ALA A 12 -3.64 -9.07 -4.90
C ALA A 12 -3.12 -9.03 -3.47
N TYR A 13 -3.94 -8.57 -2.55
CA TYR A 13 -3.57 -8.50 -1.14
C TYR A 13 -3.27 -9.88 -0.59
N LYS A 14 -4.13 -10.84 -0.91
CA LYS A 14 -3.90 -12.22 -0.45
C LYS A 14 -2.61 -12.78 -1.03
N LYS A 15 -2.37 -12.53 -2.30
CA LYS A 15 -1.16 -13.02 -2.93
C LYS A 15 0.09 -12.39 -2.30
N ALA A 16 0.04 -11.09 -2.08
CA ALA A 16 1.18 -10.39 -1.49
C ALA A 16 1.51 -10.94 -0.11
N ASN A 17 0.48 -11.20 0.68
CA ASN A 17 0.71 -11.72 2.03
C ASN A 17 1.35 -13.11 2.01
N SER A 18 1.06 -13.88 0.98
CA SER A 18 1.59 -15.24 0.93
C SER A 18 3.08 -15.27 0.55
N ILE A 19 3.61 -14.18 -0.01
CA ILE A 19 5.00 -14.14 -0.43
C ILE A 19 5.79 -13.03 0.26
N GLU A 20 5.20 -12.43 1.27
CA GLU A 20 5.78 -11.26 1.90
C GLU A 20 7.18 -11.48 2.43
N GLU A 21 7.45 -12.66 2.94
CA GLU A 21 8.74 -12.95 3.53
C GLU A 21 9.89 -12.96 2.53
N ARG A 22 9.58 -13.04 1.25
CA ARG A 22 10.59 -13.14 0.20
C ARG A 22 10.85 -11.83 -0.49
N LEU A 23 10.17 -10.77 -0.08
CA LEU A 23 10.24 -9.52 -0.80
C LEU A 23 11.32 -8.62 -0.23
N ALA A 24 11.89 -7.79 -1.11
CA ALA A 24 12.85 -6.80 -0.69
C ALA A 24 12.14 -5.78 0.22
N PRO A 25 12.88 -5.18 1.16
CA PRO A 25 12.26 -4.23 2.08
C PRO A 25 11.57 -3.06 1.39
N ASP A 26 12.16 -2.49 0.35
CA ASP A 26 11.50 -1.37 -0.32
C ASP A 26 10.26 -1.80 -1.09
N THR A 27 10.22 -3.03 -1.58
CA THR A 27 9.01 -3.55 -2.20
C THR A 27 7.92 -3.68 -1.16
N MET A 28 8.27 -4.17 0.03
CA MET A 28 7.30 -4.30 1.10
C MET A 28 6.75 -2.95 1.53
N LEU A 29 7.60 -1.93 1.55
CA LEU A 29 7.15 -0.58 1.88
C LEU A 29 6.19 -0.04 0.83
N LYS A 30 6.48 -0.30 -0.44
CA LYS A 30 5.58 0.14 -1.52
C LYS A 30 4.23 -0.55 -1.42
N LEU A 31 4.23 -1.85 -1.15
CA LEU A 31 2.98 -2.59 -1.00
C LEU A 31 2.15 -2.00 0.14
N TYR A 32 2.78 -1.74 1.26
CA TYR A 32 2.08 -1.14 2.38
C TYR A 32 1.50 0.22 2.00
N ALA A 33 2.32 1.07 1.38
CA ALA A 33 1.91 2.43 1.07
C ALA A 33 0.76 2.45 0.07
N TYR A 34 0.86 1.68 -1.00
CA TYR A 34 -0.20 1.64 -1.99
C TYR A 34 -1.49 1.10 -1.40
N TYR A 35 -1.40 0.08 -0.55
CA TYR A 35 -2.59 -0.50 0.06
C TYR A 35 -3.27 0.51 0.98
N LYS A 36 -2.48 1.24 1.77
CA LYS A 36 -3.03 2.27 2.64
C LYS A 36 -3.69 3.37 1.82
N GLN A 37 -3.02 3.82 0.76
CA GLN A 37 -3.58 4.86 -0.09
C GLN A 37 -4.84 4.36 -0.80
N ALA A 38 -4.85 3.09 -1.18
CA ALA A 38 -5.98 2.49 -1.89
C ALA A 38 -7.19 2.32 -0.99
N THR A 39 -7.00 2.13 0.29
CA THR A 39 -8.10 1.85 1.21
C THR A 39 -8.50 3.06 2.05
N GLN A 40 -7.58 3.96 2.32
CA GLN A 40 -7.85 5.09 3.21
C GLN A 40 -7.63 6.45 2.57
N GLY A 41 -6.98 6.50 1.40
CA GLY A 41 -6.67 7.76 0.77
C GLY A 41 -5.49 8.43 1.44
N ASP A 42 -5.41 9.76 1.29
CA ASP A 42 -4.31 10.51 1.87
C ASP A 42 -4.30 10.35 3.38
N THR A 43 -3.09 10.19 3.94
CA THR A 43 -2.99 10.13 5.37
C THR A 43 -3.25 11.49 5.97
N THR A 44 -4.02 11.50 7.06
CA THR A 44 -4.26 12.71 7.82
C THR A 44 -3.50 12.72 9.13
N LEU A 45 -2.74 11.67 9.38
CA LEU A 45 -1.99 11.55 10.62
C LEU A 45 -0.77 12.43 10.57
N SER A 46 -0.44 13.00 11.71
CA SER A 46 0.78 13.78 11.81
C SER A 46 1.92 12.85 12.16
N SER A 47 3.11 13.30 11.85
CA SER A 47 4.29 12.47 12.05
C SER A 47 4.70 12.38 13.51
N ASP A 48 4.00 13.08 14.38
CA ASP A 48 4.36 13.06 15.78
C ASP A 48 3.68 11.96 16.55
N SER A 49 2.86 11.15 15.92
CA SER A 49 2.35 9.99 16.60
C SER A 49 3.55 9.15 16.98
N GLU A 50 3.54 8.62 18.18
CA GLU A 50 4.68 7.92 18.64
C GLU A 50 4.75 6.58 18.03
N THR A 51 5.12 6.52 16.82
CA THR A 51 5.38 5.27 16.14
C THR A 51 6.84 4.95 16.30
N ASP A 52 7.15 3.69 16.46
CA ASP A 52 8.55 3.30 16.51
C ASP A 52 9.14 3.41 15.10
N LEU A 53 10.44 3.15 15.00
CA LEU A 53 11.13 3.33 13.72
C LEU A 53 10.58 2.47 12.61
N ARG A 54 10.15 1.25 12.94
CA ARG A 54 9.61 0.37 11.91
C ARG A 54 8.36 0.94 11.29
N ASN A 55 7.48 1.45 12.13
CA ASN A 55 6.25 2.06 11.66
C ASN A 55 6.53 3.38 10.97
N GLY A 56 7.61 4.05 11.36
CA GLY A 56 7.99 5.31 10.74
C GLY A 56 8.30 5.17 9.26
N PHE A 57 9.01 4.13 8.88
CA PHE A 57 9.32 3.90 7.47
C PHE A 57 8.05 3.65 6.67
N LYS A 58 7.16 2.84 7.19
CA LYS A 58 5.89 2.56 6.51
C LYS A 58 5.05 3.81 6.38
N PHE A 59 4.98 4.59 7.44
CA PHE A 59 4.20 5.81 7.44
C PHE A 59 4.75 6.78 6.40
N ASN A 60 6.06 6.93 6.35
CA ASN A 60 6.69 7.81 5.37
C ASN A 60 6.38 7.40 3.94
N ALA A 61 6.41 6.11 3.68
CA ALA A 61 6.11 5.62 2.35
C ALA A 61 4.69 5.99 1.94
N TRP A 62 3.76 5.91 2.88
CA TRP A 62 2.37 6.28 2.62
C TRP A 62 2.24 7.80 2.41
N VAL A 63 2.91 8.59 3.24
CA VAL A 63 2.85 10.04 3.14
C VAL A 63 3.31 10.51 1.76
N GLN A 64 4.29 9.86 1.19
CA GLN A 64 4.81 10.25 -0.11
C GLN A 64 3.82 10.04 -1.24
N LEU A 65 2.76 9.29 -1.00
CA LEU A 65 1.72 9.06 -1.99
C LEU A 65 0.61 10.10 -1.92
N LYS A 66 0.74 11.09 -1.07
CA LYS A 66 -0.29 12.10 -0.91
C LYS A 66 -0.63 12.72 -2.26
N GLY A 67 -1.92 12.81 -2.56
CA GLY A 67 -2.39 13.30 -3.84
C GLY A 67 -2.74 12.22 -4.82
N MET A 68 -2.26 10.99 -4.61
CA MET A 68 -2.65 9.89 -5.47
C MET A 68 -4.08 9.48 -5.14
N SER A 69 -4.91 9.29 -6.17
CA SER A 69 -6.29 8.89 -5.93
C SER A 69 -6.34 7.45 -5.42
N VAL A 70 -7.44 7.14 -4.73
CA VAL A 70 -7.66 5.78 -4.25
C VAL A 70 -7.63 4.79 -5.42
N GLU A 71 -8.23 5.18 -6.54
CA GLU A 71 -8.29 4.32 -7.69
C GLU A 71 -6.91 4.07 -8.29
N GLU A 72 -6.12 5.13 -8.40
CA GLU A 72 -4.75 4.99 -8.90
C GLU A 72 -3.93 4.08 -8.01
N ALA A 73 -4.12 4.20 -6.70
CA ALA A 73 -3.38 3.37 -5.76
C ALA A 73 -3.77 1.91 -5.88
N LYS A 74 -5.06 1.63 -6.10
CA LYS A 74 -5.50 0.25 -6.31
C LYS A 74 -4.83 -0.36 -7.51
N ILE A 75 -4.80 0.39 -8.61
CA ILE A 75 -4.18 -0.10 -9.84
C ILE A 75 -2.68 -0.31 -9.63
N ALA A 76 -2.03 0.63 -8.96
CA ALA A 76 -0.60 0.51 -8.70
C ALA A 76 -0.28 -0.71 -7.85
N TYR A 77 -1.10 -0.96 -6.84
CA TYR A 77 -0.91 -2.13 -5.98
C TYR A 77 -1.08 -3.42 -6.76
N ILE A 78 -2.15 -3.50 -7.53
CA ILE A 78 -2.42 -4.70 -8.31
C ILE A 78 -1.29 -4.98 -9.30
N ASN A 79 -0.83 -3.94 -9.98
CA ASN A 79 0.25 -4.10 -10.95
C ASN A 79 1.56 -4.50 -10.28
N LEU A 80 1.84 -3.95 -9.12
CA LEU A 80 3.05 -4.31 -8.40
C LEU A 80 3.02 -5.79 -8.02
N VAL A 81 1.90 -6.27 -7.52
CA VAL A 81 1.77 -7.66 -7.13
C VAL A 81 1.87 -8.58 -8.32
N LYS A 82 1.32 -8.17 -9.46
CA LYS A 82 1.40 -8.99 -10.68
C LYS A 82 2.82 -9.24 -11.11
N ASN A 83 3.70 -8.33 -10.82
CA ASN A 83 5.08 -8.41 -11.25
C ASN A 83 6.00 -9.08 -10.23
N LEU A 84 5.46 -9.59 -9.17
CA LEU A 84 6.25 -10.29 -8.15
C LEU A 84 6.51 -11.75 -8.51
#